data_c0425da133bd2683074913a1371f4dde
#
_entry.id   c0425da133bd2683074913a1371f4dde
#
_cell.length_a   1.000
_cell.length_b   1.000
_cell.length_c   1.000
_cell.angle_alpha   90.00
_cell.angle_beta   90.00
_cell.angle_gamma   90.00
#
_symmetry.space_group_name_H-M   'P 1'
#
loop_
_entity.id
_entity.type
_entity.pdbx_description
1 polymer ?
#
loop_
_entity_poly.entity_id
_entity_poly.type
_entity_poly.pdbx_seq_one_letter_code
_entity_poly.pdbx_strand_id
1 'polypeptide(L)'
;MCIRDRPNETVYYLDGIEIPNINHFSTQGSAGGPVGMINVSFIREVTLSSSAFGAEFDNPLSGVLSFQQREGDPNRFGGNIRFGASEAGLTLEGPLFRKNKTEPSKTTFLFSARRSYLQFLFELIGLPIRPDYWDYQWKVKHELDRYNTLTFIGLGSIDNFSVKQPDQFDAEQQATLEQVPVIEQRTTTVGLSWKKNFKNGNGFTSTALSSNRLGNVFSRYLDNVNKTGIIFQNDSYEWETKLRFNLTQFVNNLKWSVGFNVQNSSYKNGTSFLRENIFYIPAFFCAFLFLLNFKQYLLYFFYH
;
A
#
# COMPACT_ATOMS: atom_id res chain seq x y z
N MET A 1 -22.39 14.14 11.25
CA MET A 1 -21.67 13.66 10.07
C MET A 1 -20.19 13.72 10.43
N CYS A 2 -19.59 12.55 10.70
CA CYS A 2 -18.17 12.49 11.08
C CYS A 2 -17.35 12.66 9.82
N ILE A 3 -16.73 13.80 9.63
CA ILE A 3 -15.89 14.14 8.46
C ILE A 3 -14.60 13.27 8.42
N ARG A 4 -14.38 12.44 9.45
CA ARG A 4 -13.13 11.70 9.68
C ARG A 4 -13.19 10.21 9.35
N ASP A 5 -14.28 9.72 8.77
CA ASP A 5 -14.55 8.28 8.68
C ASP A 5 -14.38 7.67 7.28
N ARG A 6 -13.88 8.44 6.32
CA ARG A 6 -13.71 7.93 4.95
C ARG A 6 -12.28 7.44 4.73
N PRO A 7 -12.06 6.15 4.51
CA PRO A 7 -10.73 5.58 4.26
C PRO A 7 -9.99 6.21 3.07
N ASN A 8 -10.72 6.66 2.06
CA ASN A 8 -10.18 7.32 0.87
C ASN A 8 -9.74 8.78 1.08
N GLU A 9 -10.04 9.37 2.25
CA GLU A 9 -9.64 10.72 2.64
C GLU A 9 -8.43 10.71 3.58
N THR A 10 -8.01 9.53 4.03
CA THR A 10 -6.84 9.32 4.89
C THR A 10 -5.62 9.00 4.05
N VAL A 11 -4.50 9.62 4.37
CA VAL A 11 -3.21 9.38 3.72
C VAL A 11 -2.35 8.50 4.61
N TYR A 12 -1.72 7.51 4.01
CA TYR A 12 -0.92 6.51 4.72
C TYR A 12 0.55 6.63 4.37
N TYR A 13 1.40 6.59 5.38
CA TYR A 13 2.86 6.61 5.22
C TYR A 13 3.50 5.40 5.87
N LEU A 14 4.47 4.78 5.19
CA LEU A 14 5.32 3.72 5.72
C LEU A 14 6.78 4.18 5.64
N ASP A 15 7.44 4.36 6.78
CA ASP A 15 8.79 4.93 6.89
C ASP A 15 8.98 6.26 6.09
N GLY A 16 7.94 7.08 6.09
CA GLY A 16 7.92 8.35 5.38
C GLY A 16 7.64 8.26 3.87
N ILE A 17 7.34 7.09 3.35
CA ILE A 17 6.92 6.85 1.97
C ILE A 17 5.41 6.70 1.95
N GLU A 18 4.74 7.47 1.10
CA GLU A 18 3.30 7.40 0.94
C GLU A 18 2.91 6.11 0.23
N ILE A 19 1.93 5.40 0.81
CA ILE A 19 1.37 4.17 0.27
C ILE A 19 -0.11 4.38 -0.03
N PRO A 20 -0.60 3.94 -1.20
CA PRO A 20 -1.96 4.24 -1.64
C PRO A 20 -3.01 3.45 -0.86
N ASN A 21 -2.63 2.30 -0.32
CA ASN A 21 -3.53 1.35 0.29
C ASN A 21 -2.82 0.53 1.37
N ILE A 22 -3.57 0.17 2.43
CA ILE A 22 -3.10 -0.66 3.55
C ILE A 22 -3.90 -1.94 3.73
N ASN A 23 -4.89 -2.20 2.87
CA ASN A 23 -5.81 -3.33 2.99
C ASN A 23 -5.91 -4.13 1.69
N HIS A 24 -6.19 -5.42 1.84
CA HIS A 24 -6.58 -6.31 0.77
C HIS A 24 -8.01 -6.03 0.31
N PHE A 25 -8.33 -6.34 -0.95
CA PHE A 25 -9.66 -6.21 -1.54
C PHE A 25 -10.25 -4.80 -1.43
N SER A 26 -9.40 -3.78 -1.44
CA SER A 26 -9.87 -2.40 -1.44
C SER A 26 -10.53 -2.06 -2.78
N THR A 27 -11.61 -1.29 -2.72
CA THR A 27 -12.18 -0.72 -3.95
C THR A 27 -11.25 0.34 -4.51
N GLN A 28 -11.23 0.49 -5.83
CA GLN A 28 -10.40 1.49 -6.49
C GLN A 28 -10.69 2.90 -5.95
N GLY A 29 -9.63 3.66 -5.70
CA GLY A 29 -9.72 4.99 -5.09
C GLY A 29 -10.08 4.98 -3.60
N SER A 30 -10.06 3.81 -2.93
CA SER A 30 -10.28 3.67 -1.51
C SER A 30 -9.15 2.85 -0.87
N ALA A 31 -8.79 3.18 0.36
CA ALA A 31 -7.87 2.39 1.16
C ALA A 31 -8.60 1.46 2.16
N GLY A 32 -9.94 1.42 2.12
CA GLY A 32 -10.75 0.52 2.95
C GLY A 32 -10.75 -0.90 2.40
N GLY A 33 -10.70 -1.89 3.28
CA GLY A 33 -10.75 -3.32 2.94
C GLY A 33 -10.88 -4.17 4.20
N PRO A 34 -11.31 -5.45 4.05
CA PRO A 34 -11.62 -6.31 5.20
C PRO A 34 -10.38 -6.85 5.94
N VAL A 35 -9.22 -6.85 5.31
CA VAL A 35 -7.98 -7.43 5.85
C VAL A 35 -6.81 -6.49 5.60
N GLY A 36 -6.01 -6.22 6.64
CA GLY A 36 -4.82 -5.39 6.54
C GLY A 36 -3.64 -6.12 5.87
N MET A 37 -2.93 -5.43 4.94
CA MET A 37 -1.74 -5.98 4.30
C MET A 37 -0.44 -5.65 5.04
N ILE A 38 -0.44 -4.73 5.98
CA ILE A 38 0.75 -4.38 6.76
C ILE A 38 1.01 -5.45 7.81
N ASN A 39 2.24 -5.97 7.86
CA ASN A 39 2.66 -6.88 8.93
C ASN A 39 2.91 -6.11 10.22
N VAL A 40 1.99 -6.27 11.17
CA VAL A 40 2.02 -5.56 12.47
C VAL A 40 3.31 -5.86 13.27
N SER A 41 3.92 -7.06 13.09
CA SER A 41 5.16 -7.41 13.79
C SER A 41 6.37 -6.55 13.38
N PHE A 42 6.27 -5.85 12.25
CA PHE A 42 7.29 -4.92 11.79
C PHE A 42 7.09 -3.49 12.30
N ILE A 43 5.92 -3.19 12.84
CA ILE A 43 5.59 -1.84 13.24
C ILE A 43 6.14 -1.57 14.64
N ARG A 44 6.96 -0.51 14.75
CA ARG A 44 7.48 0.01 16.01
C ARG A 44 6.58 1.10 16.58
N GLU A 45 6.06 1.95 15.71
CA GLU A 45 5.29 3.14 16.09
C GLU A 45 4.25 3.46 15.04
N VAL A 46 3.07 3.88 15.49
CA VAL A 46 1.99 4.39 14.65
C VAL A 46 1.61 5.76 15.15
N THR A 47 1.66 6.76 14.28
CA THR A 47 1.23 8.13 14.57
C THR A 47 -0.02 8.45 13.76
N LEU A 48 -1.08 8.81 14.45
CA LEU A 48 -2.32 9.31 13.84
C LEU A 48 -2.43 10.82 14.05
N SER A 49 -2.49 11.56 12.95
CA SER A 49 -2.85 12.98 12.94
C SER A 49 -4.25 13.11 12.36
N SER A 50 -5.19 13.62 13.16
CA SER A 50 -6.62 13.73 12.81
C SER A 50 -7.07 15.16 12.51
N SER A 51 -6.18 16.16 12.68
CA SER A 51 -6.43 17.58 12.40
C SER A 51 -5.10 18.33 12.42
N ALA A 52 -5.13 19.59 11.96
CA ALA A 52 -3.96 20.48 11.92
C ALA A 52 -2.74 19.82 11.24
N PHE A 53 -2.97 19.24 10.07
CA PHE A 53 -1.93 18.55 9.32
C PHE A 53 -0.77 19.47 9.00
N GLY A 54 0.44 18.98 9.23
CA GLY A 54 1.65 19.67 8.77
C GLY A 54 1.62 19.83 7.25
N ALA A 55 2.12 20.94 6.77
CA ALA A 55 2.16 21.25 5.34
C ALA A 55 3.05 20.28 4.53
N GLU A 56 3.80 19.41 5.20
CA GLU A 56 4.57 18.31 4.63
C GLU A 56 3.69 17.17 4.08
N PHE A 57 2.43 17.10 4.51
CA PHE A 57 1.50 16.07 4.04
C PHE A 57 0.66 16.60 2.89
N ASP A 58 0.60 15.85 1.81
CA ASP A 58 -0.18 16.22 0.62
C ASP A 58 -1.63 15.79 0.79
N ASN A 59 -2.56 16.74 0.69
CA ASN A 59 -4.01 16.55 0.61
C ASN A 59 -4.70 15.63 1.65
N PRO A 60 -4.31 15.55 2.91
CA PRO A 60 -5.10 14.81 3.88
C PRO A 60 -6.41 15.57 4.16
N LEU A 61 -7.55 14.91 3.95
CA LEU A 61 -8.86 15.47 4.26
C LEU A 61 -9.41 14.95 5.58
N SER A 62 -9.12 13.69 5.91
CA SER A 62 -9.63 13.00 7.09
C SER A 62 -8.54 12.74 8.13
N GLY A 63 -7.41 12.24 7.73
CA GLY A 63 -6.31 11.89 8.63
C GLY A 63 -5.00 11.59 7.92
N VAL A 64 -3.93 11.58 8.69
CA VAL A 64 -2.63 11.04 8.29
C VAL A 64 -2.27 9.93 9.25
N LEU A 65 -2.05 8.73 8.72
CA LEU A 65 -1.60 7.58 9.48
C LEU A 65 -0.18 7.22 9.04
N SER A 66 0.77 7.41 9.95
CA SER A 66 2.18 7.15 9.69
C SER A 66 2.66 5.95 10.48
N PHE A 67 3.17 4.96 9.77
CA PHE A 67 3.74 3.73 10.32
C PHE A 67 5.26 3.82 10.26
N GLN A 68 5.92 3.58 11.38
CA GLN A 68 7.36 3.41 11.45
C GLN A 68 7.69 1.94 11.68
N GLN A 69 8.43 1.34 10.75
CA GLN A 69 8.89 -0.02 10.89
C GLN A 69 10.11 -0.08 11.82
N ARG A 70 10.20 -1.17 12.59
CA ARG A 70 11.43 -1.49 13.31
C ARG A 70 12.58 -1.78 12.35
N GLU A 71 13.77 -1.92 12.87
CA GLU A 71 14.95 -2.30 12.11
C GLU A 71 15.22 -3.79 12.28
N GLY A 72 15.87 -4.42 11.31
CA GLY A 72 16.37 -5.78 11.43
C GLY A 72 17.53 -5.85 12.45
N ASP A 73 17.75 -7.01 13.04
CA ASP A 73 18.85 -7.22 13.98
C ASP A 73 20.20 -7.06 13.23
N PRO A 74 21.08 -6.13 13.64
CA PRO A 74 22.37 -5.92 12.98
C PRO A 74 23.39 -7.04 13.30
N ASN A 75 23.11 -7.89 14.30
CA ASN A 75 24.06 -8.88 14.83
C ASN A 75 23.67 -10.32 14.46
N ARG A 76 22.39 -10.62 14.31
CA ARG A 76 21.89 -11.99 14.17
C ARG A 76 20.89 -12.08 13.04
N PHE A 77 20.99 -13.17 12.29
CA PHE A 77 19.92 -13.60 11.42
C PHE A 77 18.85 -14.28 12.26
N GLY A 78 17.60 -13.91 12.05
CA GLY A 78 16.44 -14.46 12.73
C GLY A 78 15.27 -14.65 11.76
N GLY A 79 14.35 -15.48 12.15
CA GLY A 79 13.13 -15.70 11.40
C GLY A 79 12.07 -16.36 12.26
N ASN A 80 10.84 -16.24 11.79
CA ASN A 80 9.67 -16.78 12.46
C ASN A 80 8.66 -17.24 11.41
N ILE A 81 8.07 -18.39 11.62
CA ILE A 81 6.95 -18.89 10.84
C ILE A 81 5.73 -18.86 11.76
N ARG A 82 4.66 -18.24 11.29
CA ARG A 82 3.40 -18.14 12.03
C ARG A 82 2.28 -18.79 11.24
N PHE A 83 1.47 -19.57 11.94
CA PHE A 83 0.21 -20.11 11.44
C PHE A 83 -0.92 -19.49 12.26
N GLY A 84 -1.76 -18.72 11.60
CA GLY A 84 -2.98 -18.14 12.16
C GLY A 84 -4.23 -18.92 11.78
N ALA A 85 -5.41 -18.44 12.16
CA ALA A 85 -6.68 -19.06 11.76
C ALA A 85 -6.98 -18.89 10.26
N SER A 86 -6.49 -17.82 9.64
CA SER A 86 -6.82 -17.43 8.26
C SER A 86 -5.63 -17.33 7.32
N GLU A 87 -4.40 -17.32 7.86
CA GLU A 87 -3.19 -17.07 7.10
C GLU A 87 -1.96 -17.76 7.69
N ALA A 88 -0.99 -18.06 6.83
CA ALA A 88 0.36 -18.42 7.21
C ALA A 88 1.32 -17.30 6.82
N GLY A 89 2.31 -17.04 7.66
CA GLY A 89 3.30 -15.99 7.45
C GLY A 89 4.71 -16.42 7.78
N LEU A 90 5.65 -15.98 6.94
CA LEU A 90 7.09 -16.10 7.15
C LEU A 90 7.66 -14.69 7.39
N THR A 91 8.46 -14.53 8.42
CA THR A 91 9.26 -13.33 8.64
C THR A 91 10.73 -13.68 8.74
N LEU A 92 11.59 -12.88 8.13
CA LEU A 92 13.04 -13.00 8.19
C LEU A 92 13.65 -11.65 8.49
N GLU A 93 14.72 -11.64 9.25
CA GLU A 93 15.46 -10.42 9.56
C GLU A 93 16.94 -10.69 9.81
N GLY A 94 17.75 -9.68 9.67
CA GLY A 94 19.15 -9.81 9.99
C GLY A 94 20.07 -8.85 9.25
N PRO A 95 21.40 -9.06 9.39
CA PRO A 95 22.42 -8.33 8.68
C PRO A 95 22.54 -8.83 7.24
N LEU A 96 22.63 -7.91 6.23
CA LEU A 96 22.89 -8.30 4.84
C LEU A 96 24.41 -8.43 4.55
N PHE A 97 25.20 -7.45 4.95
CA PHE A 97 26.64 -7.44 4.68
C PHE A 97 27.41 -7.24 5.98
N ARG A 98 28.01 -8.30 6.48
CA ARG A 98 28.77 -8.27 7.71
C ARG A 98 30.25 -8.52 7.39
N LYS A 99 31.10 -7.49 7.55
CA LYS A 99 32.54 -7.62 7.33
C LYS A 99 33.23 -8.49 8.39
N ASN A 100 32.88 -8.25 9.66
CA ASN A 100 33.44 -8.97 10.81
C ASN A 100 32.32 -9.47 11.71
N LYS A 101 32.49 -10.65 12.32
CA LYS A 101 31.49 -11.19 13.26
C LYS A 101 31.36 -10.40 14.57
N THR A 102 32.33 -9.57 14.88
CA THR A 102 32.40 -8.78 16.12
C THR A 102 31.71 -7.41 15.99
N GLU A 103 31.55 -6.88 14.78
CA GLU A 103 30.94 -5.56 14.57
C GLU A 103 29.50 -5.70 14.07
N PRO A 104 28.56 -4.84 14.51
CA PRO A 104 27.22 -4.81 13.97
C PRO A 104 27.22 -4.43 12.48
N SER A 105 26.35 -5.02 11.71
CA SER A 105 26.22 -4.68 10.30
C SER A 105 25.63 -3.29 10.12
N LYS A 106 26.18 -2.52 9.19
CA LYS A 106 25.59 -1.24 8.75
C LYS A 106 24.36 -1.43 7.84
N THR A 107 24.12 -2.66 7.38
CA THR A 107 23.01 -2.97 6.50
C THR A 107 22.16 -4.04 7.15
N THR A 108 20.91 -3.73 7.43
CA THR A 108 19.93 -4.66 7.98
C THR A 108 18.74 -4.82 7.07
N PHE A 109 18.08 -5.95 7.15
CA PHE A 109 16.85 -6.20 6.41
C PHE A 109 15.76 -6.78 7.30
N LEU A 110 14.52 -6.52 6.90
CA LEU A 110 13.30 -7.19 7.31
C LEU A 110 12.62 -7.70 6.05
N PHE A 111 12.07 -8.90 6.11
CA PHE A 111 11.26 -9.48 5.04
C PHE A 111 10.09 -10.23 5.65
N SER A 112 8.91 -10.06 5.05
CA SER A 112 7.70 -10.82 5.39
C SER A 112 6.99 -11.23 4.11
N ALA A 113 6.48 -12.45 4.11
CA ALA A 113 5.54 -12.93 3.11
C ALA A 113 4.40 -13.65 3.85
N ARG A 114 3.15 -13.36 3.44
CA ARG A 114 1.97 -14.01 3.99
C ARG A 114 1.12 -14.62 2.87
N ARG A 115 0.47 -15.72 3.21
CA ARG A 115 -0.47 -16.43 2.36
C ARG A 115 -1.77 -16.66 3.12
N SER A 116 -2.88 -16.24 2.54
CA SER A 116 -4.21 -16.53 3.05
C SER A 116 -4.65 -17.94 2.70
N TYR A 117 -5.44 -18.54 3.56
CA TYR A 117 -6.24 -19.73 3.28
C TYR A 117 -7.70 -19.57 3.71
N LEU A 118 -8.18 -18.33 3.72
CA LEU A 118 -9.58 -17.99 4.01
C LEU A 118 -10.57 -18.73 3.11
N GLN A 119 -10.18 -19.03 1.87
CA GLN A 119 -11.00 -19.83 0.95
C GLN A 119 -11.40 -21.18 1.52
N PHE A 120 -10.52 -21.88 2.26
CA PHE A 120 -10.81 -23.17 2.89
C PHE A 120 -11.73 -22.99 4.11
N LEU A 121 -11.53 -21.95 4.91
CA LEU A 121 -12.40 -21.65 6.04
C LEU A 121 -13.82 -21.34 5.57
N PHE A 122 -13.96 -20.54 4.51
CA PHE A 122 -15.26 -20.18 3.95
C PHE A 122 -15.96 -21.39 3.33
N GLU A 123 -15.21 -22.31 2.75
CA GLU A 123 -15.75 -23.59 2.29
C GLU A 123 -16.30 -24.43 3.44
N LEU A 124 -15.57 -24.53 4.55
CA LEU A 124 -15.99 -25.30 5.73
C LEU A 124 -17.28 -24.78 6.37
N ILE A 125 -17.53 -23.47 6.31
CA ILE A 125 -18.76 -22.85 6.85
C ILE A 125 -19.86 -22.65 5.80
N GLY A 126 -19.68 -23.24 4.59
CA GLY A 126 -20.67 -23.23 3.52
C GLY A 126 -20.85 -21.91 2.78
N LEU A 127 -19.93 -20.96 2.92
CA LEU A 127 -20.00 -19.70 2.17
C LEU A 127 -19.56 -19.89 0.72
N PRO A 128 -20.25 -19.28 -0.27
CA PRO A 128 -19.92 -19.43 -1.68
C PRO A 128 -18.74 -18.57 -2.15
N ILE A 129 -18.21 -17.67 -1.31
CA ILE A 129 -17.12 -16.77 -1.61
C ILE A 129 -15.76 -17.38 -1.29
N ARG A 130 -14.76 -17.06 -2.10
CA ARG A 130 -13.40 -17.62 -2.01
C ARG A 130 -12.36 -16.50 -2.07
N PRO A 131 -12.16 -15.72 -0.99
CA PRO A 131 -11.08 -14.75 -0.91
C PRO A 131 -9.73 -15.47 -0.79
N ASP A 132 -8.79 -15.04 -1.58
CA ASP A 132 -7.43 -15.55 -1.61
C ASP A 132 -6.45 -14.41 -1.80
N TYR A 133 -5.41 -14.32 -0.98
CA TYR A 133 -4.40 -13.29 -1.12
C TYR A 133 -2.99 -13.78 -0.76
N TRP A 134 -2.03 -13.12 -1.39
CA TRP A 134 -0.64 -13.08 -1.00
C TRP A 134 -0.25 -11.65 -0.69
N ASP A 135 0.59 -11.44 0.29
CA ASP A 135 1.27 -10.19 0.46
C ASP A 135 2.73 -10.37 0.83
N TYR A 136 3.48 -9.32 0.59
CA TYR A 136 4.88 -9.23 0.98
C TYR A 136 5.19 -7.82 1.46
N GLN A 137 6.10 -7.76 2.42
CA GLN A 137 6.63 -6.51 2.96
C GLN A 137 8.11 -6.68 3.23
N TRP A 138 8.92 -5.72 2.84
CA TRP A 138 10.33 -5.75 3.12
C TRP A 138 10.89 -4.35 3.36
N LYS A 139 11.97 -4.29 4.13
CA LYS A 139 12.73 -3.09 4.42
C LYS A 139 14.21 -3.43 4.41
N VAL A 140 15.01 -2.60 3.78
CA VAL A 140 16.46 -2.64 3.85
C VAL A 140 16.94 -1.28 4.32
N LYS A 141 17.62 -1.23 5.46
CA LYS A 141 18.25 -0.03 5.98
C LYS A 141 19.76 -0.14 5.80
N HIS A 142 20.38 0.91 5.28
CA HIS A 142 21.84 1.02 5.13
C HIS A 142 22.34 2.33 5.75
N GLU A 143 23.26 2.22 6.71
CA GLU A 143 23.94 3.35 7.30
C GLU A 143 25.22 3.64 6.52
N LEU A 144 25.20 4.67 5.65
CA LEU A 144 26.36 5.13 4.90
C LEU A 144 27.45 5.64 5.88
N ASP A 145 27.02 6.48 6.80
CA ASP A 145 27.79 7.01 7.91
C ASP A 145 26.87 7.39 9.07
N ARG A 146 27.42 7.98 10.16
CA ARG A 146 26.66 8.38 11.36
C ARG A 146 25.58 9.44 11.10
N TYR A 147 25.63 10.11 9.95
CA TYR A 147 24.71 11.19 9.59
C TYR A 147 23.78 10.81 8.45
N ASN A 148 24.13 9.82 7.64
CA ASN A 148 23.43 9.47 6.42
C ASN A 148 22.87 8.05 6.47
N THR A 149 21.57 7.94 6.32
CA THR A 149 20.86 6.66 6.32
C THR A 149 20.02 6.54 5.05
N LEU A 150 20.17 5.43 4.35
CA LEU A 150 19.29 5.01 3.24
C LEU A 150 18.33 3.94 3.73
N THR A 151 17.08 4.06 3.35
CA THR A 151 16.05 3.07 3.64
C THR A 151 15.30 2.72 2.37
N PHE A 152 15.29 1.45 1.99
CA PHE A 152 14.49 0.90 0.92
C PHE A 152 13.32 0.15 1.53
N ILE A 153 12.13 0.34 1.00
CA ILE A 153 10.95 -0.42 1.39
C ILE A 153 10.23 -0.96 0.18
N GLY A 154 9.54 -2.06 0.40
CA GLY A 154 8.56 -2.59 -0.53
C GLY A 154 7.39 -3.20 0.21
N LEU A 155 6.21 -2.99 -0.32
CA LEU A 155 4.95 -3.52 0.15
C LEU A 155 4.12 -3.88 -1.07
N GLY A 156 3.47 -5.04 -1.06
CA GLY A 156 2.58 -5.39 -2.15
C GLY A 156 1.67 -6.56 -1.83
N SER A 157 0.61 -6.68 -2.62
CA SER A 157 -0.37 -7.75 -2.54
C SER A 157 -0.78 -8.27 -3.91
N ILE A 158 -1.24 -9.52 -3.91
CA ILE A 158 -1.95 -10.17 -5.01
C ILE A 158 -3.22 -10.73 -4.41
N ASP A 159 -4.35 -10.17 -4.80
CA ASP A 159 -5.66 -10.45 -4.23
C ASP A 159 -6.55 -11.06 -5.30
N ASN A 160 -7.16 -12.21 -4.99
CA ASN A 160 -8.12 -12.88 -5.86
C ASN A 160 -9.40 -13.13 -5.07
N PHE A 161 -10.50 -12.63 -5.58
CA PHE A 161 -11.80 -12.85 -5.01
C PHE A 161 -12.70 -13.53 -6.04
N SER A 162 -13.10 -14.75 -5.76
CA SER A 162 -13.92 -15.57 -6.65
C SER A 162 -15.09 -16.18 -5.91
N VAL A 163 -15.99 -16.80 -6.64
CA VAL A 163 -17.11 -17.57 -6.09
C VAL A 163 -16.99 -19.03 -6.51
N LYS A 164 -17.52 -19.91 -5.68
CA LYS A 164 -17.61 -21.35 -5.94
C LYS A 164 -19.01 -21.83 -5.55
N GLN A 165 -19.59 -22.71 -6.33
CA GLN A 165 -20.90 -23.28 -6.01
C GLN A 165 -20.78 -24.11 -4.71
N PRO A 166 -21.62 -23.86 -3.69
CA PRO A 166 -21.64 -24.63 -2.47
C PRO A 166 -22.31 -26.00 -2.70
N ASP A 167 -22.01 -26.96 -1.81
CA ASP A 167 -22.59 -28.31 -1.90
C ASP A 167 -24.10 -28.33 -1.60
N GLN A 168 -24.55 -27.41 -0.73
CA GLN A 168 -25.96 -27.21 -0.43
C GLN A 168 -26.37 -25.86 -0.99
N PHE A 169 -27.39 -25.89 -1.84
CA PHE A 169 -27.78 -24.74 -2.66
C PHE A 169 -29.16 -24.23 -2.24
N ASP A 170 -29.23 -22.98 -1.84
CA ASP A 170 -30.47 -22.27 -1.57
C ASP A 170 -30.57 -20.97 -2.40
N ALA A 171 -31.76 -20.34 -2.37
CA ALA A 171 -32.03 -19.13 -3.16
C ALA A 171 -31.16 -17.93 -2.74
N GLU A 172 -30.76 -17.84 -1.48
CA GLU A 172 -29.92 -16.76 -0.95
C GLU A 172 -28.49 -16.92 -1.44
N GLN A 173 -27.97 -18.13 -1.43
CA GLN A 173 -26.64 -18.45 -1.97
C GLN A 173 -26.58 -18.23 -3.48
N GLN A 174 -27.66 -18.55 -4.21
CA GLN A 174 -27.73 -18.24 -5.64
C GLN A 174 -27.67 -16.74 -5.90
N ALA A 175 -28.45 -15.94 -5.19
CA ALA A 175 -28.41 -14.49 -5.31
C ALA A 175 -26.99 -13.95 -5.02
N THR A 176 -26.28 -14.52 -4.05
CA THR A 176 -24.88 -14.18 -3.75
C THR A 176 -23.96 -14.53 -4.93
N LEU A 177 -24.08 -15.72 -5.52
CA LEU A 177 -23.28 -16.12 -6.67
C LEU A 177 -23.46 -15.21 -7.89
N GLU A 178 -24.66 -14.73 -8.11
CA GLU A 178 -24.99 -13.85 -9.25
C GLU A 178 -24.55 -12.40 -9.02
N GLN A 179 -24.55 -11.93 -7.77
CA GLN A 179 -24.27 -10.52 -7.43
C GLN A 179 -22.81 -10.26 -7.14
N VAL A 180 -22.10 -11.24 -6.56
CA VAL A 180 -20.72 -11.06 -6.13
C VAL A 180 -19.78 -11.09 -7.34
N PRO A 181 -19.01 -10.03 -7.57
CA PRO A 181 -18.08 -9.96 -8.68
C PRO A 181 -16.84 -10.82 -8.45
N VAL A 182 -16.18 -11.20 -9.53
CA VAL A 182 -14.82 -11.70 -9.52
C VAL A 182 -13.87 -10.52 -9.53
N ILE A 183 -12.95 -10.47 -8.56
CA ILE A 183 -11.99 -9.37 -8.40
C ILE A 183 -10.58 -9.94 -8.43
N GLU A 184 -9.71 -9.33 -9.24
CA GLU A 184 -8.29 -9.60 -9.28
C GLU A 184 -7.55 -8.28 -9.08
N GLN A 185 -6.78 -8.19 -8.00
CA GLN A 185 -6.05 -6.97 -7.67
C GLN A 185 -4.58 -7.26 -7.47
N ARG A 186 -3.74 -6.31 -7.87
CA ARG A 186 -2.30 -6.34 -7.62
C ARG A 186 -1.86 -4.95 -7.20
N THR A 187 -1.29 -4.88 -6.01
CA THR A 187 -0.74 -3.64 -5.46
C THR A 187 0.75 -3.82 -5.23
N THR A 188 1.53 -2.83 -5.62
CA THR A 188 2.97 -2.79 -5.37
C THR A 188 3.39 -1.37 -5.08
N THR A 189 4.03 -1.18 -3.95
CA THR A 189 4.73 0.05 -3.58
C THR A 189 6.20 -0.25 -3.37
N VAL A 190 7.07 0.52 -4.00
CA VAL A 190 8.51 0.52 -3.75
C VAL A 190 8.95 1.94 -3.44
N GLY A 191 9.84 2.08 -2.48
CA GLY A 191 10.34 3.39 -2.13
C GLY A 191 11.76 3.38 -1.60
N LEU A 192 12.45 4.49 -1.86
CA LEU A 192 13.77 4.80 -1.33
C LEU A 192 13.68 6.09 -0.55
N SER A 193 14.13 6.10 0.69
CA SER A 193 14.30 7.32 1.46
C SER A 193 15.75 7.52 1.87
N TRP A 194 16.21 8.73 1.80
CA TRP A 194 17.52 9.18 2.27
C TRP A 194 17.34 10.25 3.32
N LYS A 195 17.76 9.93 4.55
CA LYS A 195 17.79 10.87 5.67
C LYS A 195 19.24 11.27 5.95
N LYS A 196 19.47 12.59 5.97
CA LYS A 196 20.77 13.18 6.29
C LYS A 196 20.63 14.13 7.48
N ASN A 197 21.21 13.78 8.60
CA ASN A 197 21.30 14.66 9.77
C ASN A 197 22.50 15.61 9.62
N PHE A 198 22.34 16.86 10.06
CA PHE A 198 23.46 17.81 10.02
C PHE A 198 24.48 17.53 11.12
N LYS A 199 25.76 17.74 10.82
CA LYS A 199 26.86 17.46 11.76
C LYS A 199 26.77 18.27 13.05
N ASN A 200 26.21 19.47 12.99
CA ASN A 200 25.98 20.37 14.11
C ASN A 200 24.74 20.05 14.94
N GLY A 201 23.96 19.03 14.55
CA GLY A 201 22.71 18.66 15.21
C GLY A 201 21.53 19.61 14.99
N ASN A 202 21.72 20.68 14.21
CA ASN A 202 20.72 21.74 14.05
C ASN A 202 19.67 21.47 12.98
N GLY A 203 19.54 20.23 12.50
CA GLY A 203 18.55 19.90 11.50
C GLY A 203 18.86 18.64 10.72
N PHE A 204 17.99 18.37 9.75
CA PHE A 204 18.12 17.23 8.86
C PHE A 204 17.43 17.49 7.51
N THR A 205 17.81 16.73 6.50
CA THR A 205 17.09 16.60 5.25
C THR A 205 16.53 15.20 5.11
N SER A 206 15.37 15.09 4.47
CA SER A 206 14.73 13.83 4.10
C SER A 206 14.30 13.91 2.65
N THR A 207 14.80 12.99 1.85
CA THR A 207 14.40 12.83 0.44
C THR A 207 13.79 11.46 0.27
N ALA A 208 12.61 11.38 -0.33
CA ALA A 208 11.93 10.12 -0.60
C ALA A 208 11.49 10.05 -2.06
N LEU A 209 11.81 8.94 -2.71
CA LEU A 209 11.33 8.59 -4.04
C LEU A 209 10.51 7.32 -3.92
N SER A 210 9.30 7.33 -4.44
CA SER A 210 8.39 6.17 -4.41
C SER A 210 7.73 5.93 -5.76
N SER A 211 7.38 4.67 -5.99
CA SER A 211 6.55 4.26 -7.11
C SER A 211 5.48 3.31 -6.62
N ASN A 212 4.23 3.67 -6.88
CA ASN A 212 3.04 2.92 -6.55
C ASN A 212 2.41 2.39 -7.84
N ARG A 213 2.02 1.13 -7.84
CA ARG A 213 1.30 0.49 -8.94
C ARG A 213 0.11 -0.26 -8.40
N LEU A 214 -1.05 0.01 -8.95
CA LEU A 214 -2.31 -0.65 -8.62
C LEU A 214 -2.95 -1.13 -9.92
N GLY A 215 -3.16 -2.42 -10.04
CA GLY A 215 -3.96 -3.04 -11.09
C GLY A 215 -5.20 -3.64 -10.47
N ASN A 216 -6.35 -3.42 -11.08
CA ASN A 216 -7.63 -3.93 -10.61
C ASN A 216 -8.48 -4.38 -11.79
N VAL A 217 -8.86 -5.65 -11.80
CA VAL A 217 -9.80 -6.23 -12.72
C VAL A 217 -11.03 -6.64 -11.94
N PHE A 218 -12.15 -6.03 -12.29
CA PHE A 218 -13.44 -6.31 -11.72
C PHE A 218 -14.34 -6.89 -12.81
N SER A 219 -14.78 -8.13 -12.64
CA SER A 219 -15.55 -8.84 -13.65
C SER A 219 -16.83 -9.40 -13.08
N ARG A 220 -17.91 -9.33 -13.86
CA ARG A 220 -19.18 -9.97 -13.59
C ARG A 220 -19.58 -10.78 -14.80
N TYR A 221 -19.94 -12.04 -14.56
CA TYR A 221 -20.30 -12.98 -15.60
C TYR A 221 -21.77 -13.39 -15.47
N LEU A 222 -22.35 -13.93 -16.54
CA LEU A 222 -23.63 -14.65 -16.48
C LEU A 222 -23.54 -15.85 -15.55
N ASP A 223 -22.42 -16.57 -15.63
CA ASP A 223 -22.03 -17.62 -14.69
C ASP A 223 -20.69 -17.24 -14.05
N ASN A 224 -20.75 -16.72 -12.83
CA ASN A 224 -19.57 -16.30 -12.09
C ASN A 224 -18.72 -17.49 -11.58
N VAL A 225 -19.30 -18.70 -11.49
CA VAL A 225 -18.58 -19.91 -11.06
C VAL A 225 -17.64 -20.38 -12.16
N ASN A 226 -18.17 -20.52 -13.39
CA ASN A 226 -17.42 -20.99 -14.56
C ASN A 226 -16.77 -19.84 -15.35
N LYS A 227 -16.98 -18.59 -14.93
CA LYS A 227 -16.50 -17.35 -15.57
C LYS A 227 -16.87 -17.29 -17.06
N THR A 228 -18.12 -17.59 -17.38
CA THR A 228 -18.63 -17.58 -18.75
C THR A 228 -19.69 -16.49 -18.96
N GLY A 229 -19.65 -15.87 -20.14
CA GLY A 229 -20.60 -14.80 -20.50
C GLY A 229 -20.35 -13.50 -19.73
N ILE A 230 -19.35 -12.71 -20.13
CA ILE A 230 -19.03 -11.42 -19.49
C ILE A 230 -20.22 -10.46 -19.62
N ILE A 231 -20.80 -10.02 -18.50
CA ILE A 231 -21.81 -8.97 -18.42
C ILE A 231 -21.16 -7.61 -18.25
N PHE A 232 -20.17 -7.55 -17.37
CA PHE A 232 -19.44 -6.33 -17.05
C PHE A 232 -17.98 -6.68 -16.73
N GLN A 233 -17.07 -5.89 -17.26
CA GLN A 233 -15.66 -5.95 -16.91
C GLN A 233 -15.09 -4.53 -16.87
N ASN A 234 -14.40 -4.23 -15.79
CA ASN A 234 -13.60 -3.03 -15.66
C ASN A 234 -12.17 -3.46 -15.39
N ASP A 235 -11.24 -3.02 -16.25
CA ASP A 235 -9.81 -3.24 -16.12
C ASP A 235 -9.16 -1.86 -15.95
N SER A 236 -8.55 -1.64 -14.80
CA SER A 236 -7.95 -0.37 -14.45
C SER A 236 -6.53 -0.55 -13.92
N TYR A 237 -5.69 0.38 -14.29
CA TYR A 237 -4.31 0.42 -13.90
C TYR A 237 -3.89 1.83 -13.51
N GLU A 238 -3.36 1.96 -12.31
CA GLU A 238 -2.82 3.20 -11.77
C GLU A 238 -1.31 3.06 -11.57
N TRP A 239 -0.59 4.06 -11.97
CA TRP A 239 0.83 4.18 -11.70
C TRP A 239 1.13 5.59 -11.22
N GLU A 240 1.76 5.67 -10.07
CA GLU A 240 2.13 6.92 -9.44
C GLU A 240 3.60 6.89 -9.03
N THR A 241 4.33 7.95 -9.34
CA THR A 241 5.70 8.16 -8.88
C THR A 241 5.77 9.50 -8.16
N LYS A 242 6.30 9.49 -6.94
CA LYS A 242 6.46 10.70 -6.11
C LYS A 242 7.91 10.91 -5.72
N LEU A 243 8.37 12.16 -5.85
CA LEU A 243 9.62 12.64 -5.27
C LEU A 243 9.28 13.70 -4.23
N ARG A 244 9.66 13.44 -2.98
CA ARG A 244 9.46 14.35 -1.86
C ARG A 244 10.80 14.74 -1.25
N PHE A 245 10.97 16.01 -0.99
CA PHE A 245 12.12 16.56 -0.28
C PHE A 245 11.65 17.45 0.85
N ASN A 246 12.23 17.27 2.03
CA ASN A 246 12.00 18.10 3.20
C ASN A 246 13.34 18.48 3.83
N LEU A 247 13.50 19.74 4.18
CA LEU A 247 14.58 20.30 4.97
C LEU A 247 13.97 20.84 6.26
N THR A 248 14.46 20.37 7.40
CA THR A 248 14.08 20.89 8.72
C THR A 248 15.32 21.43 9.41
N GLN A 249 15.23 22.63 9.96
CA GLN A 249 16.32 23.23 10.70
C GLN A 249 15.81 23.85 12.02
N PHE A 250 16.65 23.70 13.05
CA PHE A 250 16.42 24.24 14.38
C PHE A 250 17.41 25.37 14.61
N VAL A 251 16.91 26.57 14.89
CA VAL A 251 17.74 27.76 15.19
C VAL A 251 17.21 28.36 16.48
N ASN A 252 17.97 28.22 17.56
CA ASN A 252 17.52 28.58 18.91
C ASN A 252 16.19 27.88 19.26
N ASN A 253 15.14 28.66 19.56
CA ASN A 253 13.79 28.17 19.86
C ASN A 253 12.88 28.07 18.62
N LEU A 254 13.42 28.33 17.43
CA LEU A 254 12.68 28.33 16.20
C LEU A 254 12.92 27.03 15.43
N LYS A 255 11.84 26.36 15.02
CA LYS A 255 11.85 25.27 14.05
C LYS A 255 11.25 25.76 12.74
N TRP A 256 11.99 25.64 11.64
CA TRP A 256 11.44 25.90 10.33
C TRP A 256 11.67 24.71 9.40
N SER A 257 10.76 24.50 8.49
CA SER A 257 10.82 23.42 7.52
C SER A 257 10.43 23.95 6.15
N VAL A 258 11.17 23.48 5.13
CA VAL A 258 10.89 23.78 3.71
C VAL A 258 10.93 22.46 2.97
N GLY A 259 9.98 22.28 2.05
CA GLY A 259 9.94 21.06 1.25
C GLY A 259 9.24 21.27 -0.08
N PHE A 260 9.33 20.26 -0.93
CA PHE A 260 8.57 20.16 -2.16
C PHE A 260 8.17 18.72 -2.42
N ASN A 261 7.08 18.54 -3.14
CA ASN A 261 6.59 17.26 -3.62
C ASN A 261 6.33 17.37 -5.13
N VAL A 262 6.87 16.38 -5.88
CA VAL A 262 6.62 16.26 -7.31
C VAL A 262 5.98 14.90 -7.54
N GLN A 263 4.82 14.88 -8.16
CA GLN A 263 4.06 13.67 -8.44
C GLN A 263 3.78 13.56 -9.94
N ASN A 264 3.99 12.35 -10.45
CA ASN A 264 3.55 11.95 -11.78
C ASN A 264 2.59 10.77 -11.63
N SER A 265 1.36 10.92 -12.13
CA SER A 265 0.32 9.90 -12.04
C SER A 265 -0.18 9.56 -13.43
N SER A 266 -0.38 8.28 -13.69
CA SER A 266 -0.98 7.75 -14.92
C SER A 266 -2.11 6.80 -14.54
N TYR A 267 -3.26 6.98 -15.17
CA TYR A 267 -4.43 6.14 -15.00
C TYR A 267 -4.91 5.63 -16.35
N LYS A 268 -5.14 4.33 -16.43
CA LYS A 268 -5.74 3.67 -17.59
C LYS A 268 -6.97 2.91 -17.12
N ASN A 269 -8.06 3.01 -17.89
CA ASN A 269 -9.29 2.28 -17.59
C ASN A 269 -9.92 1.78 -18.87
N GLY A 270 -10.31 0.52 -18.88
CA GLY A 270 -11.08 -0.11 -19.93
C GLY A 270 -12.35 -0.71 -19.32
N THR A 271 -13.51 -0.30 -19.79
CA THR A 271 -14.79 -0.83 -19.33
C THR A 271 -15.54 -1.46 -20.48
N SER A 272 -15.99 -2.70 -20.29
CA SER A 272 -16.82 -3.47 -21.22
C SER A 272 -18.10 -3.88 -20.52
N PHE A 273 -19.22 -3.80 -21.22
CA PHE A 273 -20.51 -4.26 -20.72
C PHE A 273 -21.37 -4.85 -21.82
N LEU A 274 -22.18 -5.83 -21.46
CA LEU A 274 -23.17 -6.44 -22.35
C LEU A 274 -24.44 -5.59 -22.36
N ARG A 275 -24.83 -5.11 -23.53
CA ARG A 275 -26.09 -4.41 -23.73
C ARG A 275 -26.93 -5.17 -24.79
N GLU A 276 -28.12 -5.65 -24.41
CA GLU A 276 -29.06 -6.29 -25.32
C GLU A 276 -28.47 -7.36 -26.26
N ASN A 277 -27.65 -8.29 -25.68
CA ASN A 277 -26.92 -9.33 -26.42
C ASN A 277 -25.89 -8.81 -27.45
N ILE A 278 -25.54 -7.53 -27.41
CA ILE A 278 -24.49 -6.94 -28.24
C ILE A 278 -23.37 -6.44 -27.31
N PHE A 279 -22.16 -6.94 -27.51
CA PHE A 279 -20.97 -6.37 -26.88
C PHE A 279 -20.74 -4.97 -27.46
N TYR A 280 -21.04 -3.94 -26.68
CA TYR A 280 -20.57 -2.60 -26.98
C TYR A 280 -19.19 -2.42 -26.35
N ILE A 281 -18.16 -2.43 -27.18
CA ILE A 281 -16.85 -1.91 -26.80
C ILE A 281 -16.94 -0.42 -27.08
N PRO A 282 -17.11 0.47 -26.09
CA PRO A 282 -17.06 1.90 -26.34
C PRO A 282 -15.70 2.17 -26.98
N ALA A 283 -15.71 2.80 -28.15
CA ALA A 283 -14.49 3.23 -28.81
C ALA A 283 -13.63 3.94 -27.79
N PHE A 284 -12.41 3.47 -27.64
CA PHE A 284 -11.41 3.90 -26.69
C PHE A 284 -11.37 5.43 -26.58
N PHE A 285 -11.90 5.98 -25.49
CA PHE A 285 -11.36 7.22 -24.98
C PHE A 285 -10.12 6.86 -24.15
N CYS A 286 -9.03 6.61 -24.85
CA CYS A 286 -7.71 6.74 -24.27
C CYS A 286 -7.47 8.23 -24.01
N ALA A 287 -8.13 8.76 -22.97
CA ALA A 287 -7.69 10.02 -22.40
C ALA A 287 -6.36 9.72 -21.71
N PHE A 288 -5.28 9.85 -22.46
CA PHE A 288 -3.97 10.11 -21.91
C PHE A 288 -4.06 11.49 -21.23
N LEU A 289 -4.64 11.53 -20.07
CA LEU A 289 -4.40 12.64 -19.15
C LEU A 289 -3.00 12.43 -18.58
N PHE A 290 -2.00 12.85 -19.36
CA PHE A 290 -0.73 13.30 -18.82
C PHE A 290 -1.04 14.58 -18.03
N LEU A 291 -1.59 14.43 -16.86
CA LEU A 291 -1.56 15.48 -15.86
C LEU A 291 -0.14 15.49 -15.29
N LEU A 292 0.78 16.17 -15.99
CA LEU A 292 1.89 16.84 -15.34
C LEU A 292 1.24 17.89 -14.42
N ASN A 293 0.74 17.45 -13.27
CA ASN A 293 0.45 18.37 -12.20
C ASN A 293 1.82 18.83 -11.65
N PHE A 294 2.39 19.84 -12.28
CA PHE A 294 3.29 20.74 -11.60
C PHE A 294 2.44 21.45 -10.54
N LYS A 295 2.21 20.78 -9.40
CA LYS A 295 1.69 21.46 -8.24
C LYS A 295 2.73 22.50 -7.84
N GLN A 296 2.29 23.73 -7.86
CA GLN A 296 3.01 24.91 -7.45
C GLN A 296 3.91 24.65 -6.24
N TYR A 297 5.13 25.15 -6.32
CA TYR A 297 6.05 25.21 -5.20
C TYR A 297 5.37 25.91 -4.04
N LEU A 298 4.93 25.16 -3.04
CA LEU A 298 4.41 25.74 -1.81
C LEU A 298 5.59 25.84 -0.84
N LEU A 299 6.14 27.02 -0.73
CA LEU A 299 7.09 27.41 0.32
C LEU A 299 6.31 27.53 1.64
N TYR A 300 6.59 26.65 2.58
CA TYR A 300 5.96 26.65 3.90
C TYR A 300 6.90 27.27 4.92
N PHE A 301 6.48 28.38 5.49
CA PHE A 301 7.09 28.96 6.68
C PHE A 301 6.20 28.67 7.87
N PHE A 302 6.70 27.96 8.87
CA PHE A 302 6.05 27.79 10.16
C PHE A 302 6.79 28.55 11.24
N TYR A 303 6.07 29.43 11.91
CA TYR A 303 6.41 29.99 13.21
C TYR A 303 5.74 29.13 14.29
N HIS A 304 6.54 28.59 15.17
CA HIS A 304 6.13 28.11 16.50
C HIS A 304 7.03 28.72 17.54
#